data_35a54b67f7951ea7715c16833ce16db1
#
_entry.id   35a54b67f7951ea7715c16833ce16db1
#
_cell.length_a   1.000
_cell.length_b   1.000
_cell.length_c   1.000
_cell.angle_alpha   90.00
_cell.angle_beta   90.00
_cell.angle_gamma   90.00
#
_symmetry.space_group_name_H-M   'P 1'
#
loop_
_entity.id
_entity.type
_entity.pdbx_description
1 polymer ?
#
loop_
_entity_poly.entity_id
_entity_poly.type
_entity_poly.pdbx_seq_one_letter_code
_entity_poly.pdbx_strand_id
1 'polypeptide(L)'
;MTKIHFRPYNPNQTVLFPPRIDEDIAEHDPVRMVDALVESLNLESFRKLYKECGRSPYHPRMMLKVILYAYMNNIYSCRKIEKLLHRDIHYIWLAGYEKPDFITINRFRNRVKNEINEVFTQTVLLLSSKGFISLNVEYIDGTKIESKANKYTFVWRKTVERNRERLMKKIHILLGQIDNVIAQENSSESNEEIEFTPVMLTEMAGELRQALEQVPEPSTKEEKTALKKKRKQLKELEEHRDKLQEYDNRLDTLQDRNSYSKTDNDATFMRMKEDAMRNGQTKPGYNLQIGTGNQFITDFALFPNPTDTLTLIPFLQSFSSRYDRLAHTVVADSGYGSEENYRFMSENGMEAYVKYNYFHMEQRPRFKPDPFKAENFYYNEEQDFCICPMGQKMQRIGTRHVKTASGYVSENARYRAIRCEGCPLRCRCFKAKGNRTIELNHRLRKYKQKAKELLCSEEGLKHRGQRCIEPESVFGQMKNNMNYKRFRHFGKDKVFMDFSFFAIAFNIKKMCAKMTKEGMDWLIRPFYELTVVLFRC
;
A
#
# COMPACT_ATOMS: atom_id res chain seq x y z
N MET A 1 -37.95 60.27 12.24
CA MET A 1 -37.26 59.16 11.55
C MET A 1 -35.76 59.42 11.65
N THR A 2 -35.04 58.63 12.42
CA THR A 2 -33.58 58.70 12.55
C THR A 2 -32.97 58.25 11.23
N LYS A 3 -32.21 59.16 10.57
CA LYS A 3 -31.47 58.83 9.34
C LYS A 3 -30.39 57.82 9.68
N ILE A 4 -30.45 56.64 9.04
CA ILE A 4 -29.40 55.62 9.16
C ILE A 4 -28.14 56.15 8.46
N HIS A 5 -27.05 56.29 9.21
CA HIS A 5 -25.75 56.65 8.67
C HIS A 5 -24.94 55.39 8.39
N PHE A 6 -24.61 55.15 7.10
CA PHE A 6 -23.70 54.07 6.71
C PHE A 6 -22.24 54.55 6.82
N ARG A 7 -21.32 53.66 7.10
CA ARG A 7 -19.90 53.93 7.04
C ARG A 7 -19.54 54.26 5.58
N PRO A 8 -18.62 55.23 5.36
CA PRO A 8 -18.16 55.54 4.00
C PRO A 8 -17.51 54.31 3.37
N TYR A 9 -17.84 54.02 2.12
CA TYR A 9 -17.30 52.91 1.33
C TYR A 9 -16.70 53.48 0.05
N ASN A 10 -15.38 53.33 -0.12
CA ASN A 10 -14.67 53.71 -1.34
C ASN A 10 -13.69 52.57 -1.72
N PRO A 11 -14.00 51.76 -2.76
CA PRO A 11 -13.14 50.66 -3.22
C PRO A 11 -11.83 51.18 -3.88
N ASN A 12 -11.76 52.46 -4.26
CA ASN A 12 -10.62 53.05 -4.90
C ASN A 12 -9.83 53.97 -3.96
N GLN A 13 -9.94 53.78 -2.65
CA GLN A 13 -9.20 54.55 -1.68
C GLN A 13 -7.69 54.30 -1.86
N THR A 14 -6.95 55.37 -2.13
CA THR A 14 -5.48 55.35 -2.17
C THR A 14 -4.93 55.44 -0.75
N VAL A 15 -4.05 54.53 -0.40
CA VAL A 15 -3.33 54.55 0.87
C VAL A 15 -1.91 55.03 0.61
N LEU A 16 -1.47 56.04 1.35
CA LEU A 16 -0.14 56.65 1.18
C LEU A 16 0.99 55.68 1.55
N PHE A 17 0.76 54.85 2.58
CA PHE A 17 1.63 53.77 3.02
C PHE A 17 0.79 52.49 3.07
N PRO A 18 1.01 51.51 2.16
CA PRO A 18 0.29 50.26 2.22
C PRO A 18 0.65 49.53 3.52
N PRO A 19 -0.34 49.00 4.26
CA PRO A 19 -0.07 48.21 5.47
C PRO A 19 0.78 46.99 5.10
N ARG A 20 1.58 46.51 6.04
CA ARG A 20 2.31 45.27 5.88
C ARG A 20 1.32 44.12 5.92
N ILE A 21 1.45 43.14 5.02
CA ILE A 21 0.52 41.97 4.95
C ILE A 21 0.53 41.20 6.26
N ASP A 22 1.65 41.10 6.94
CA ASP A 22 1.75 40.39 8.22
C ASP A 22 0.91 41.01 9.34
N GLU A 23 0.57 42.30 9.26
CA GLU A 23 -0.33 42.98 10.20
C GLU A 23 -1.80 42.58 10.02
N ASP A 24 -2.18 42.18 8.79
CA ASP A 24 -3.52 41.69 8.46
C ASP A 24 -3.71 40.19 8.80
N ILE A 25 -2.64 39.47 9.16
CA ILE A 25 -2.66 38.08 9.54
C ILE A 25 -2.68 37.96 11.06
N ALA A 26 -3.68 37.29 11.61
CA ALA A 26 -3.80 37.11 13.05
C ALA A 26 -2.54 36.44 13.64
N GLU A 27 -2.21 36.79 14.89
CA GLU A 27 -1.02 36.27 15.57
C GLU A 27 -1.04 34.73 15.71
N HIS A 28 -2.23 34.19 15.94
CA HIS A 28 -2.45 32.72 16.08
C HIS A 28 -3.01 32.09 14.81
N ASP A 29 -2.72 32.64 13.61
CA ASP A 29 -3.14 31.99 12.37
C ASP A 29 -2.27 30.77 12.06
N PRO A 30 -2.87 29.64 11.64
CA PRO A 30 -2.14 28.44 11.25
C PRO A 30 -1.06 28.66 10.18
N VAL A 31 -1.17 29.70 9.37
CA VAL A 31 -0.16 30.04 8.36
C VAL A 31 1.20 30.35 8.98
N ARG A 32 1.21 31.03 10.14
CA ARG A 32 2.45 31.34 10.88
C ARG A 32 3.12 30.08 11.41
N MET A 33 2.33 29.07 11.80
CA MET A 33 2.86 27.79 12.25
C MET A 33 3.50 27.02 11.09
N VAL A 34 2.91 27.06 9.89
CA VAL A 34 3.53 26.46 8.69
C VAL A 34 4.85 27.15 8.38
N ASP A 35 4.89 28.48 8.47
CA ASP A 35 6.12 29.26 8.27
C ASP A 35 7.21 28.84 9.24
N ALA A 36 6.94 28.94 10.54
CA ALA A 36 7.89 28.62 11.61
C ALA A 36 8.38 27.15 11.55
N LEU A 37 7.47 26.21 11.31
CA LEU A 37 7.86 24.79 11.21
C LEU A 37 8.79 24.55 10.03
N VAL A 38 8.46 25.06 8.84
CA VAL A 38 9.32 24.88 7.65
C VAL A 38 10.66 25.57 7.80
N GLU A 39 10.74 26.72 8.50
CA GLU A 39 12.02 27.36 8.82
C GLU A 39 12.89 26.49 9.74
N SER A 40 12.31 25.71 10.65
CA SER A 40 13.06 24.82 11.54
C SER A 40 13.57 23.54 10.87
N LEU A 41 13.09 23.20 9.66
CA LEU A 41 13.48 21.98 8.96
C LEU A 41 14.81 22.13 8.21
N ASN A 42 15.59 21.05 8.18
CA ASN A 42 16.75 20.94 7.31
C ASN A 42 16.31 20.57 5.89
N LEU A 43 16.54 21.45 4.94
CA LEU A 43 16.22 21.26 3.52
C LEU A 43 17.47 21.21 2.62
N GLU A 44 18.61 20.82 3.15
CA GLU A 44 19.85 20.69 2.35
C GLU A 44 19.72 19.62 1.24
N SER A 45 18.97 18.55 1.50
CA SER A 45 18.63 17.56 0.47
C SER A 45 17.88 18.17 -0.71
N PHE A 46 17.00 19.15 -0.46
CA PHE A 46 16.31 19.87 -1.53
C PHE A 46 17.25 20.78 -2.32
N ARG A 47 18.20 21.46 -1.65
CA ARG A 47 19.17 22.35 -2.30
C ARG A 47 20.03 21.59 -3.30
N LYS A 48 20.46 20.39 -2.97
CA LYS A 48 21.25 19.50 -3.85
C LYS A 48 20.57 19.15 -5.17
N LEU A 49 19.23 19.29 -5.26
CA LEU A 49 18.48 19.04 -6.48
C LEU A 49 18.54 20.19 -7.49
N TYR A 50 19.11 21.33 -7.13
CA TYR A 50 19.22 22.51 -7.98
C TYR A 50 20.63 22.63 -8.55
N LYS A 51 20.71 23.05 -9.82
CA LYS A 51 21.97 23.32 -10.50
C LYS A 51 22.39 24.77 -10.22
N GLU A 52 23.69 25.02 -10.17
CA GLU A 52 24.25 26.33 -9.97
C GLU A 52 24.06 27.26 -11.18
N CYS A 53 23.87 26.69 -12.38
CA CYS A 53 23.72 27.44 -13.63
C CYS A 53 22.27 27.47 -14.10
N GLY A 54 21.84 28.58 -14.72
CA GLY A 54 20.52 28.74 -15.32
C GLY A 54 19.72 29.89 -14.69
N ARG A 55 18.42 29.95 -15.05
CA ARG A 55 17.49 30.94 -14.44
C ARG A 55 17.32 30.65 -12.95
N SER A 56 17.36 31.68 -12.12
CA SER A 56 17.14 31.57 -10.66
C SER A 56 15.83 30.87 -10.35
N PRO A 57 15.86 29.72 -9.64
CA PRO A 57 14.66 29.01 -9.24
C PRO A 57 13.97 29.69 -8.04
N TYR A 58 12.69 29.42 -7.88
CA TYR A 58 12.00 29.76 -6.63
C TYR A 58 12.61 29.05 -5.44
N HIS A 59 12.65 29.72 -4.29
CA HIS A 59 13.27 29.18 -3.08
C HIS A 59 12.52 27.92 -2.60
N PRO A 60 13.20 26.79 -2.32
CA PRO A 60 12.55 25.53 -1.94
C PRO A 60 11.68 25.62 -0.69
N ARG A 61 12.10 26.39 0.33
CA ARG A 61 11.32 26.63 1.55
C ARG A 61 9.99 27.30 1.23
N MET A 62 10.01 28.35 0.44
CA MET A 62 8.80 29.06 0.02
C MET A 62 7.83 28.12 -0.70
N MET A 63 8.32 27.34 -1.67
CA MET A 63 7.51 26.37 -2.39
C MET A 63 6.89 25.32 -1.47
N LEU A 64 7.67 24.83 -0.50
CA LEU A 64 7.21 23.87 0.51
C LEU A 64 6.12 24.46 1.40
N LYS A 65 6.33 25.68 1.95
CA LYS A 65 5.34 26.41 2.77
C LYS A 65 4.00 26.54 2.06
N VAL A 66 4.01 27.03 0.83
CA VAL A 66 2.82 27.24 0.00
C VAL A 66 2.06 25.91 -0.23
N ILE A 67 2.78 24.83 -0.55
CA ILE A 67 2.14 23.53 -0.80
C ILE A 67 1.56 22.95 0.49
N LEU A 68 2.30 22.97 1.60
CA LEU A 68 1.83 22.43 2.88
C LEU A 68 0.59 23.19 3.39
N TYR A 69 0.60 24.53 3.31
CA TYR A 69 -0.56 25.34 3.69
C TYR A 69 -1.77 25.06 2.79
N ALA A 70 -1.54 24.83 1.49
CA ALA A 70 -2.60 24.44 0.57
C ALA A 70 -3.22 23.08 0.95
N TYR A 71 -2.38 22.09 1.28
CA TYR A 71 -2.87 20.77 1.71
C TYR A 71 -3.64 20.85 3.04
N MET A 72 -3.21 21.68 3.99
CA MET A 72 -3.96 21.93 5.23
C MET A 72 -5.37 22.47 4.96
N ASN A 73 -5.53 23.26 3.91
CA ASN A 73 -6.79 23.86 3.47
C ASN A 73 -7.54 23.00 2.42
N ASN A 74 -7.17 21.72 2.26
CA ASN A 74 -7.79 20.77 1.33
C ASN A 74 -7.62 21.17 -0.15
N ILE A 75 -6.60 21.94 -0.47
CA ILE A 75 -6.29 22.44 -1.80
C ILE A 75 -5.09 21.68 -2.35
N TYR A 76 -5.36 20.71 -3.22
CA TYR A 76 -4.37 19.79 -3.77
C TYR A 76 -4.01 20.08 -5.23
N SER A 77 -4.79 20.93 -5.90
CA SER A 77 -4.61 21.28 -7.31
C SER A 77 -3.63 22.43 -7.47
N CYS A 78 -2.53 22.23 -8.22
CA CYS A 78 -1.55 23.27 -8.50
C CYS A 78 -2.18 24.51 -9.16
N ARG A 79 -3.18 24.34 -10.03
CA ARG A 79 -3.92 25.48 -10.63
C ARG A 79 -4.74 26.28 -9.62
N LYS A 80 -5.26 25.62 -8.58
CA LYS A 80 -5.93 26.34 -7.50
C LYS A 80 -4.93 27.06 -6.60
N ILE A 81 -3.77 26.44 -6.32
CA ILE A 81 -2.68 27.07 -5.56
C ILE A 81 -2.21 28.34 -6.27
N GLU A 82 -1.93 28.28 -7.58
CA GLU A 82 -1.56 29.45 -8.38
C GLU A 82 -2.58 30.59 -8.24
N LYS A 83 -3.90 30.28 -8.34
CA LYS A 83 -4.94 31.30 -8.17
C LYS A 83 -4.91 31.95 -6.78
N LEU A 84 -4.60 31.20 -5.73
CA LEU A 84 -4.52 31.73 -4.36
C LEU A 84 -3.31 32.61 -4.15
N LEU A 85 -2.17 32.33 -4.80
CA LEU A 85 -0.99 33.20 -4.80
C LEU A 85 -1.27 34.60 -5.38
N HIS A 86 -2.38 34.80 -6.08
CA HIS A 86 -2.81 36.10 -6.61
C HIS A 86 -3.93 36.78 -5.80
N ARG A 87 -4.59 36.07 -4.86
CA ARG A 87 -5.85 36.53 -4.27
C ARG A 87 -5.95 36.41 -2.76
N ASP A 88 -5.15 35.53 -2.16
CA ASP A 88 -5.23 35.20 -0.73
C ASP A 88 -3.98 35.72 -0.02
N ILE A 89 -4.19 36.55 1.00
CA ILE A 89 -3.10 37.22 1.73
C ILE A 89 -2.15 36.25 2.41
N HIS A 90 -2.63 35.10 2.90
CA HIS A 90 -1.82 34.09 3.55
C HIS A 90 -0.84 33.44 2.56
N TYR A 91 -1.31 33.14 1.34
CA TYR A 91 -0.45 32.58 0.28
C TYR A 91 0.53 33.63 -0.27
N ILE A 92 0.09 34.90 -0.41
CA ILE A 92 0.94 36.01 -0.84
C ILE A 92 2.05 36.21 0.18
N TRP A 93 1.71 36.20 1.47
CA TRP A 93 2.68 36.34 2.56
C TRP A 93 3.69 35.18 2.59
N LEU A 94 3.25 33.91 2.56
CA LEU A 94 4.14 32.73 2.51
C LEU A 94 5.07 32.73 1.31
N ALA A 95 4.58 33.25 0.18
CA ALA A 95 5.34 33.32 -1.06
C ALA A 95 6.25 34.54 -1.18
N GLY A 96 6.18 35.49 -0.23
CA GLY A 96 6.93 36.77 -0.32
C GLY A 96 6.61 37.52 -1.63
N TYR A 97 5.34 37.58 -2.03
CA TYR A 97 4.82 38.13 -3.29
C TYR A 97 5.23 37.38 -4.58
N GLU A 98 6.00 36.30 -4.47
CA GLU A 98 6.31 35.45 -5.63
C GLU A 98 5.09 34.71 -6.12
N LYS A 99 4.99 34.51 -7.45
CA LYS A 99 3.81 33.93 -8.11
C LYS A 99 4.20 32.79 -9.04
N PRO A 100 4.68 31.63 -8.52
CA PRO A 100 4.97 30.49 -9.35
C PRO A 100 3.70 29.97 -10.04
N ASP A 101 3.81 29.64 -11.32
CA ASP A 101 2.74 29.05 -12.10
C ASP A 101 2.49 27.58 -11.69
N PHE A 102 1.35 27.02 -12.08
CA PHE A 102 0.96 25.66 -11.74
C PHE A 102 1.93 24.61 -12.28
N ILE A 103 2.62 24.87 -13.39
CA ILE A 103 3.63 23.98 -13.98
C ILE A 103 4.86 23.93 -13.07
N THR A 104 5.32 25.08 -12.60
CA THR A 104 6.45 25.23 -11.69
C THR A 104 6.16 24.55 -10.35
N ILE A 105 4.97 24.74 -9.78
CA ILE A 105 4.53 24.05 -8.56
C ILE A 105 4.56 22.54 -8.75
N ASN A 106 4.03 22.04 -9.87
CA ASN A 106 4.03 20.60 -10.17
C ASN A 106 5.45 20.05 -10.42
N ARG A 107 6.30 20.82 -11.10
CA ARG A 107 7.71 20.44 -11.31
C ARG A 107 8.47 20.37 -9.97
N PHE A 108 8.23 21.31 -9.06
CA PHE A 108 8.82 21.27 -7.72
C PHE A 108 8.41 19.99 -6.97
N ARG A 109 7.12 19.67 -6.90
CA ARG A 109 6.64 18.44 -6.26
C ARG A 109 7.34 17.19 -6.80
N ASN A 110 7.40 17.07 -8.14
CA ASN A 110 8.07 15.92 -8.76
C ASN A 110 9.60 15.90 -8.53
N ARG A 111 10.22 17.08 -8.38
CA ARG A 111 11.66 17.20 -8.11
C ARG A 111 12.00 16.67 -6.73
N VAL A 112 11.23 17.00 -5.72
CA VAL A 112 11.47 16.62 -4.32
C VAL A 112 10.80 15.30 -3.92
N LYS A 113 10.38 14.49 -4.88
CA LYS A 113 9.57 13.28 -4.63
C LYS A 113 10.24 12.24 -3.72
N ASN A 114 11.56 12.15 -3.76
CA ASN A 114 12.33 11.20 -2.95
C ASN A 114 12.69 11.80 -1.58
N GLU A 115 12.95 13.11 -1.55
CA GLU A 115 13.44 13.84 -0.39
C GLU A 115 12.31 14.26 0.57
N ILE A 116 11.08 14.37 0.09
CA ILE A 116 9.93 14.78 0.94
C ILE A 116 9.67 13.81 2.09
N ASN A 117 10.08 12.55 1.96
CA ASN A 117 9.99 11.56 3.02
C ASN A 117 10.88 11.88 4.22
N GLU A 118 12.07 12.44 3.98
CA GLU A 118 12.96 12.95 5.03
C GLU A 118 12.32 14.11 5.78
N VAL A 119 11.68 15.03 5.07
CA VAL A 119 10.94 16.15 5.66
C VAL A 119 9.79 15.66 6.54
N PHE A 120 9.08 14.63 6.13
CA PHE A 120 8.07 14.00 6.97
C PHE A 120 8.69 13.43 8.25
N THR A 121 9.81 12.73 8.15
CA THR A 121 10.53 12.18 9.31
C THR A 121 10.95 13.29 10.29
N GLN A 122 11.56 14.37 9.79
CA GLN A 122 11.94 15.51 10.61
C GLN A 122 10.72 16.14 11.32
N THR A 123 9.58 16.26 10.62
CA THR A 123 8.33 16.77 11.20
C THR A 123 7.85 15.91 12.37
N VAL A 124 7.86 14.59 12.22
CA VAL A 124 7.44 13.65 13.28
C VAL A 124 8.41 13.69 14.47
N LEU A 125 9.72 13.73 14.22
CA LEU A 125 10.73 13.87 15.28
C LEU A 125 10.57 15.19 16.04
N LEU A 126 10.26 16.28 15.35
CA LEU A 126 9.95 17.57 15.96
C LEU A 126 8.71 17.49 16.85
N LEU A 127 7.63 16.86 16.38
CA LEU A 127 6.43 16.63 17.18
C LEU A 127 6.71 15.76 18.41
N SER A 128 7.58 14.76 18.26
CA SER A 128 8.01 13.90 19.38
C SER A 128 8.82 14.67 20.40
N SER A 129 9.78 15.50 19.97
CA SER A 129 10.59 16.34 20.87
C SER A 129 9.77 17.36 21.65
N LYS A 130 8.64 17.81 21.10
CA LYS A 130 7.67 18.71 21.74
C LYS A 130 6.62 17.98 22.59
N GLY A 131 6.69 16.65 22.71
CA GLY A 131 5.77 15.86 23.54
C GLY A 131 4.39 15.60 22.96
N PHE A 132 4.14 15.96 21.69
CA PHE A 132 2.87 15.68 21.02
C PHE A 132 2.70 14.19 20.69
N ILE A 133 3.78 13.49 20.43
CA ILE A 133 3.82 12.09 20.00
C ILE A 133 4.82 11.32 20.86
N SER A 134 4.46 10.08 21.20
CA SER A 134 5.40 9.08 21.71
C SER A 134 5.59 8.00 20.64
N LEU A 135 6.81 7.78 20.18
CA LEU A 135 7.13 6.72 19.22
C LEU A 135 7.29 5.33 19.87
N ASN A 136 6.84 5.16 21.13
CA ASN A 136 6.91 3.88 21.85
C ASN A 136 5.70 2.99 21.56
N VAL A 137 4.55 3.59 21.25
CA VAL A 137 3.30 2.88 20.97
C VAL A 137 2.82 3.25 19.58
N GLU A 138 2.65 2.25 18.73
CA GLU A 138 2.14 2.42 17.36
C GLU A 138 0.77 1.75 17.20
N TYR A 139 -0.23 2.55 16.85
CA TYR A 139 -1.55 2.06 16.44
C TYR A 139 -1.58 1.95 14.92
N ILE A 140 -1.58 0.72 14.42
CA ILE A 140 -1.46 0.44 12.99
C ILE A 140 -2.82 0.00 12.43
N ASP A 141 -3.23 0.62 11.32
CA ASP A 141 -4.40 0.19 10.55
C ASP A 141 -4.25 0.53 9.07
N GLY A 142 -4.99 -0.20 8.23
CA GLY A 142 -4.97 -0.07 6.79
C GLY A 142 -6.28 0.46 6.22
N THR A 143 -6.16 1.28 5.17
CA THR A 143 -7.32 1.72 4.40
C THR A 143 -7.04 1.67 2.90
N LYS A 144 -8.08 1.32 2.14
CA LYS A 144 -7.99 1.29 0.67
C LYS A 144 -8.35 2.65 0.11
N ILE A 145 -7.45 3.21 -0.69
CA ILE A 145 -7.67 4.49 -1.38
C ILE A 145 -7.65 4.25 -2.89
N GLU A 146 -8.66 4.78 -3.57
CA GLU A 146 -8.81 4.66 -5.02
C GLU A 146 -7.67 5.38 -5.75
N SER A 147 -7.07 4.71 -6.76
CA SER A 147 -6.14 5.34 -7.69
C SER A 147 -6.88 6.27 -8.66
N LYS A 148 -6.15 7.19 -9.27
CA LYS A 148 -6.63 8.00 -10.39
C LYS A 148 -6.96 7.16 -11.64
N ALA A 149 -6.53 5.92 -11.69
CA ALA A 149 -6.65 5.03 -12.83
C ALA A 149 -8.10 4.80 -13.27
N ASN A 150 -8.26 4.49 -14.57
CA ASN A 150 -9.54 4.12 -15.12
C ASN A 150 -9.94 2.72 -14.64
N LYS A 151 -11.13 2.60 -14.06
CA LYS A 151 -11.67 1.35 -13.53
C LYS A 151 -11.95 0.26 -14.57
N TYR A 152 -11.98 0.61 -15.86
CA TYR A 152 -12.24 -0.34 -16.94
C TYR A 152 -10.97 -0.87 -17.61
N THR A 153 -9.79 -0.40 -17.25
CA THR A 153 -8.51 -0.82 -17.82
C THR A 153 -7.81 -1.88 -16.95
N PHE A 154 -8.51 -2.97 -16.69
CA PHE A 154 -8.01 -4.04 -15.82
C PHE A 154 -7.27 -5.14 -16.59
N VAL A 155 -6.26 -5.72 -15.95
CA VAL A 155 -5.57 -6.94 -16.36
C VAL A 155 -5.62 -7.91 -15.19
N TRP A 156 -6.15 -9.13 -15.41
CA TRP A 156 -6.27 -10.18 -14.40
C TRP A 156 -5.29 -11.32 -14.67
N ARG A 157 -4.52 -11.75 -13.68
CA ARG A 157 -3.57 -12.85 -13.76
C ARG A 157 -4.18 -14.10 -14.41
N LYS A 158 -5.27 -14.61 -13.85
CA LYS A 158 -5.96 -15.81 -14.37
C LYS A 158 -6.37 -15.71 -15.84
N THR A 159 -6.66 -14.50 -16.32
CA THR A 159 -7.02 -14.29 -17.74
C THR A 159 -5.77 -14.31 -18.61
N VAL A 160 -4.68 -13.70 -18.15
CA VAL A 160 -3.40 -13.70 -18.87
C VAL A 160 -2.84 -15.11 -18.96
N GLU A 161 -2.77 -15.84 -17.85
CA GLU A 161 -2.28 -17.22 -17.78
C GLU A 161 -3.10 -18.13 -18.71
N ARG A 162 -4.43 -18.11 -18.61
CA ARG A 162 -5.31 -18.89 -19.49
C ARG A 162 -5.15 -18.56 -20.97
N ASN A 163 -4.95 -17.27 -21.31
CA ASN A 163 -4.76 -16.86 -22.70
C ASN A 163 -3.35 -17.27 -23.18
N ARG A 164 -2.32 -17.19 -22.33
CA ARG A 164 -0.97 -17.68 -22.59
C ARG A 164 -0.98 -19.18 -22.88
N GLU A 165 -1.62 -19.99 -22.05
CA GLU A 165 -1.79 -21.44 -22.28
C GLU A 165 -2.48 -21.75 -23.60
N ARG A 166 -3.55 -21.01 -23.93
CA ARG A 166 -4.24 -21.18 -25.22
C ARG A 166 -3.35 -20.78 -26.40
N LEU A 167 -2.54 -19.75 -26.24
CA LEU A 167 -1.59 -19.33 -27.27
C LEU A 167 -0.49 -20.37 -27.45
N MET A 168 0.06 -20.94 -26.37
CA MET A 168 1.04 -22.01 -26.43
C MET A 168 0.53 -23.21 -27.23
N LYS A 169 -0.70 -23.66 -26.98
CA LYS A 169 -1.33 -24.73 -27.76
C LYS A 169 -1.44 -24.41 -29.25
N LYS A 170 -1.72 -23.13 -29.62
CA LYS A 170 -1.76 -22.70 -31.03
C LYS A 170 -0.38 -22.69 -31.66
N ILE A 171 0.64 -22.27 -30.91
CA ILE A 171 2.04 -22.29 -31.34
C ILE A 171 2.47 -23.73 -31.62
N HIS A 172 2.19 -24.68 -30.71
CA HIS A 172 2.48 -26.11 -30.93
C HIS A 172 1.83 -26.64 -32.22
N ILE A 173 0.56 -26.32 -32.44
CA ILE A 173 -0.16 -26.76 -33.66
C ILE A 173 0.47 -26.14 -34.92
N LEU A 174 0.82 -24.84 -34.88
CA LEU A 174 1.42 -24.14 -36.02
C LEU A 174 2.81 -24.70 -36.35
N LEU A 175 3.64 -24.91 -35.33
CA LEU A 175 4.98 -25.50 -35.51
C LEU A 175 4.90 -26.94 -36.03
N GLY A 176 4.02 -27.78 -35.50
CA GLY A 176 3.76 -29.11 -36.06
C GLY A 176 3.30 -29.11 -37.52
N GLN A 177 2.60 -28.05 -37.98
CA GLN A 177 2.27 -27.87 -39.40
C GLN A 177 3.46 -27.40 -40.24
N ILE A 178 4.39 -26.64 -39.65
CA ILE A 178 5.64 -26.20 -40.27
C ILE A 178 6.61 -27.38 -40.36
N ASP A 179 6.80 -28.12 -39.29
CA ASP A 179 7.67 -29.29 -39.19
C ASP A 179 7.22 -30.42 -40.11
N ASN A 180 5.92 -30.70 -40.25
CA ASN A 180 5.41 -31.68 -41.21
C ASN A 180 5.71 -31.28 -42.69
N VAL A 181 6.00 -30.02 -42.94
CA VAL A 181 6.48 -29.53 -44.25
C VAL A 181 8.00 -29.68 -44.37
N ILE A 182 8.75 -29.64 -43.24
CA ILE A 182 10.20 -29.82 -43.16
C ILE A 182 10.54 -31.28 -42.86
N ALA A 183 9.73 -31.99 -42.06
CA ALA A 183 9.95 -33.39 -41.62
C ALA A 183 9.73 -34.45 -42.71
N GLN A 184 9.44 -34.06 -43.95
CA GLN A 184 9.70 -34.98 -45.06
C GLN A 184 11.18 -35.25 -45.24
N GLU A 185 12.06 -34.54 -44.53
CA GLU A 185 13.55 -34.73 -44.63
C GLU A 185 14.22 -35.24 -43.33
N ASN A 186 13.64 -35.17 -42.12
CA ASN A 186 14.30 -35.65 -40.90
C ASN A 186 13.35 -36.17 -39.82
N SER A 187 13.37 -37.44 -39.55
CA SER A 187 12.69 -38.15 -38.45
C SER A 187 13.48 -38.03 -37.14
N SER A 188 12.91 -37.44 -36.11
CA SER A 188 13.16 -37.80 -34.70
C SER A 188 12.06 -37.32 -33.78
N GLU A 189 11.42 -38.26 -33.08
CA GLU A 189 10.44 -38.06 -32.05
C GLU A 189 11.08 -37.56 -30.75
N SER A 190 10.53 -36.53 -30.15
CA SER A 190 10.63 -36.28 -28.71
C SER A 190 9.36 -35.60 -28.20
N ASN A 191 8.58 -36.36 -27.44
CA ASN A 191 7.40 -35.92 -26.69
C ASN A 191 7.81 -35.30 -25.35
N GLU A 192 8.49 -34.14 -25.38
CA GLU A 192 8.58 -33.27 -24.21
C GLU A 192 7.75 -32.03 -24.46
N GLU A 193 6.96 -31.61 -23.46
CA GLU A 193 6.23 -30.34 -23.52
C GLU A 193 7.26 -29.18 -23.50
N ILE A 194 7.74 -28.81 -24.68
CA ILE A 194 8.68 -27.72 -24.85
C ILE A 194 7.95 -26.40 -24.54
N GLU A 195 8.38 -25.68 -23.54
CA GLU A 195 7.89 -24.34 -23.24
C GLU A 195 8.57 -23.33 -24.18
N PHE A 196 7.84 -22.87 -25.21
CA PHE A 196 8.34 -21.90 -26.16
C PHE A 196 8.50 -20.52 -25.53
N THR A 197 9.67 -19.91 -25.74
CA THR A 197 9.96 -18.53 -25.35
C THR A 197 9.84 -17.59 -26.55
N PRO A 198 9.59 -16.28 -26.36
CA PRO A 198 9.59 -15.32 -27.46
C PRO A 198 10.91 -15.28 -28.25
N VAL A 199 12.05 -15.56 -27.58
CA VAL A 199 13.37 -15.62 -28.21
C VAL A 199 13.44 -16.79 -29.19
N MET A 200 13.06 -18.00 -28.77
CA MET A 200 13.01 -19.19 -29.64
C MET A 200 12.11 -18.96 -30.85
N LEU A 201 10.94 -18.35 -30.67
CA LEU A 201 10.04 -18.03 -31.77
C LEU A 201 10.63 -16.98 -32.73
N THR A 202 11.49 -16.09 -32.24
CA THR A 202 12.20 -15.11 -33.07
C THR A 202 13.25 -15.80 -33.93
N GLU A 203 14.01 -16.74 -33.40
CA GLU A 203 15.01 -17.55 -34.12
C GLU A 203 14.30 -18.38 -35.18
N MET A 204 13.27 -19.14 -34.86
CA MET A 204 12.48 -19.94 -35.79
C MET A 204 11.82 -19.10 -36.91
N ALA A 205 11.32 -17.93 -36.59
CA ALA A 205 10.76 -17.01 -37.59
C ALA A 205 11.87 -16.46 -38.52
N GLY A 206 13.07 -16.23 -37.96
CA GLY A 206 14.25 -15.81 -38.73
C GLY A 206 14.69 -16.89 -39.74
N GLU A 207 14.81 -18.14 -39.30
CA GLU A 207 15.15 -19.28 -40.14
C GLU A 207 14.12 -19.48 -41.27
N LEU A 208 12.82 -19.44 -40.91
CA LEU A 208 11.73 -19.55 -41.87
C LEU A 208 11.74 -18.40 -42.89
N ARG A 209 12.09 -17.18 -42.47
CA ARG A 209 12.24 -16.01 -43.37
C ARG A 209 13.42 -16.21 -44.33
N GLN A 210 14.58 -16.62 -43.85
CA GLN A 210 15.75 -16.90 -44.69
C GLN A 210 15.47 -18.01 -45.71
N ALA A 211 14.82 -19.09 -45.27
CA ALA A 211 14.36 -20.16 -46.16
C ALA A 211 13.40 -19.67 -47.25
N LEU A 212 12.52 -18.73 -46.93
CA LEU A 212 11.59 -18.14 -47.90
C LEU A 212 12.25 -17.19 -48.90
N GLU A 213 13.35 -16.53 -48.53
CA GLU A 213 14.13 -15.63 -49.40
C GLU A 213 14.98 -16.41 -50.39
N GLN A 214 15.39 -17.64 -50.03
CA GLN A 214 16.19 -18.51 -50.89
C GLN A 214 15.38 -19.31 -51.92
N VAL A 215 14.03 -19.28 -51.85
CA VAL A 215 13.16 -19.99 -52.82
C VAL A 215 13.12 -19.23 -54.14
N PRO A 216 13.50 -19.88 -55.30
CA PRO A 216 13.43 -19.27 -56.61
C PRO A 216 11.99 -18.90 -56.99
N GLU A 217 11.83 -18.01 -57.97
CA GLU A 217 10.48 -17.55 -58.41
C GLU A 217 9.62 -18.76 -58.84
N PRO A 218 8.43 -18.89 -58.25
CA PRO A 218 7.56 -20.06 -58.47
C PRO A 218 7.00 -20.07 -59.88
N SER A 219 7.26 -21.16 -60.60
CA SER A 219 6.83 -21.33 -61.99
C SER A 219 5.44 -21.93 -62.13
N THR A 220 5.00 -22.75 -61.14
CA THR A 220 3.71 -23.45 -61.20
C THR A 220 2.67 -22.82 -60.26
N LYS A 221 1.38 -23.06 -60.54
CA LYS A 221 0.28 -22.60 -59.69
C LYS A 221 0.30 -23.22 -58.27
N GLU A 222 0.81 -24.46 -58.18
CA GLU A 222 0.92 -25.18 -56.93
C GLU A 222 2.04 -24.60 -56.05
N GLU A 223 3.21 -24.29 -56.62
CA GLU A 223 4.33 -23.63 -55.95
C GLU A 223 3.95 -22.24 -55.43
N LYS A 224 3.18 -21.45 -56.23
CA LYS A 224 2.63 -20.16 -55.79
C LYS A 224 1.73 -20.29 -54.57
N THR A 225 0.91 -21.36 -54.53
CA THR A 225 -0.02 -21.61 -53.41
C THR A 225 0.76 -22.05 -52.16
N ALA A 226 1.78 -22.93 -52.30
CA ALA A 226 2.65 -23.36 -51.22
C ALA A 226 3.43 -22.19 -50.61
N LEU A 227 4.00 -21.33 -51.43
CA LEU A 227 4.74 -20.14 -51.01
C LEU A 227 3.84 -19.16 -50.23
N LYS A 228 2.61 -18.95 -50.74
CA LYS A 228 1.60 -18.12 -50.06
C LYS A 228 1.22 -18.68 -48.69
N LYS A 229 1.12 -20.02 -48.56
CA LYS A 229 0.85 -20.69 -47.29
C LYS A 229 2.00 -20.51 -46.29
N LYS A 230 3.27 -20.71 -46.72
CA LYS A 230 4.45 -20.50 -45.88
C LYS A 230 4.59 -19.04 -45.40
N ARG A 231 4.35 -18.06 -46.28
CA ARG A 231 4.35 -16.63 -45.90
C ARG A 231 3.25 -16.32 -44.87
N LYS A 232 2.09 -16.96 -44.98
CA LYS A 232 0.99 -16.82 -43.98
C LYS A 232 1.39 -17.43 -42.64
N GLN A 233 2.02 -18.59 -42.62
CA GLN A 233 2.53 -19.26 -41.41
C GLN A 233 3.60 -18.41 -40.71
N LEU A 234 4.52 -17.82 -41.47
CA LEU A 234 5.54 -16.91 -40.91
C LEU A 234 4.87 -15.70 -40.22
N LYS A 235 3.90 -15.06 -40.89
CA LYS A 235 3.18 -13.95 -40.31
C LYS A 235 2.42 -14.35 -39.04
N GLU A 236 1.79 -15.50 -39.03
CA GLU A 236 1.06 -16.03 -37.88
C GLU A 236 2.02 -16.38 -36.71
N LEU A 237 3.22 -16.89 -37.01
CA LEU A 237 4.25 -17.14 -36.02
C LEU A 237 4.77 -15.82 -35.38
N GLU A 238 5.01 -14.80 -36.18
CA GLU A 238 5.39 -13.46 -35.68
C GLU A 238 4.29 -12.83 -34.82
N GLU A 239 3.01 -12.93 -35.22
CA GLU A 239 1.89 -12.47 -34.41
C GLU A 239 1.77 -13.23 -33.07
N HIS A 240 2.04 -14.53 -33.08
CA HIS A 240 2.05 -15.35 -31.87
C HIS A 240 3.21 -14.99 -30.94
N ARG A 241 4.42 -14.78 -31.48
CA ARG A 241 5.58 -14.28 -30.74
C ARG A 241 5.27 -12.95 -30.04
N ASP A 242 4.72 -11.98 -30.76
CA ASP A 242 4.42 -10.65 -30.22
C ASP A 242 3.36 -10.73 -29.09
N LYS A 243 2.35 -11.58 -29.26
CA LYS A 243 1.36 -11.84 -28.22
C LYS A 243 1.93 -12.55 -27.01
N LEU A 244 2.83 -13.51 -27.22
CA LEU A 244 3.50 -14.22 -26.13
C LEU A 244 4.35 -13.24 -25.30
N GLN A 245 5.14 -12.39 -25.98
CA GLN A 245 5.91 -11.34 -25.34
C GLN A 245 5.00 -10.36 -24.56
N GLU A 246 3.85 -10.01 -25.11
CA GLU A 246 2.87 -9.15 -24.41
C GLU A 246 2.36 -9.84 -23.13
N TYR A 247 2.05 -11.14 -23.16
CA TYR A 247 1.59 -11.86 -21.98
C TYR A 247 2.70 -12.00 -20.92
N ASP A 248 3.93 -12.29 -21.32
CA ASP A 248 5.07 -12.37 -20.42
C ASP A 248 5.34 -11.00 -19.76
N ASN A 249 5.35 -9.90 -20.50
CA ASN A 249 5.46 -8.54 -19.95
C ASN A 249 4.33 -8.20 -18.97
N ARG A 250 3.12 -8.71 -19.22
CA ARG A 250 1.99 -8.54 -18.31
C ARG A 250 2.15 -9.35 -17.03
N LEU A 251 2.71 -10.56 -17.10
CA LEU A 251 3.01 -11.39 -15.94
C LEU A 251 4.12 -10.78 -15.10
N ASP A 252 5.15 -10.24 -15.72
CA ASP A 252 6.23 -9.50 -15.04
C ASP A 252 5.68 -8.26 -14.31
N THR A 253 4.80 -7.50 -14.95
CA THR A 253 4.13 -6.35 -14.31
C THR A 253 3.25 -6.79 -13.13
N LEU A 254 2.60 -7.95 -13.22
CA LEU A 254 1.77 -8.49 -12.15
C LEU A 254 2.57 -8.91 -10.93
N GLN A 255 3.81 -9.39 -11.11
CA GLN A 255 4.59 -10.00 -10.03
C GLN A 255 3.71 -10.99 -9.23
N ASP A 256 3.53 -10.81 -7.91
CA ASP A 256 2.68 -11.65 -7.07
C ASP A 256 1.21 -11.19 -7.01
N ARG A 257 0.85 -10.12 -7.71
CA ARG A 257 -0.49 -9.54 -7.70
C ARG A 257 -1.46 -10.29 -8.59
N ASN A 258 -2.72 -10.32 -8.21
CA ASN A 258 -3.80 -10.92 -9.00
C ASN A 258 -4.31 -10.02 -10.15
N SER A 259 -4.02 -8.73 -10.08
CA SER A 259 -4.48 -7.75 -11.08
C SER A 259 -3.68 -6.45 -11.04
N TYR A 260 -3.72 -5.71 -12.15
CA TYR A 260 -3.27 -4.31 -12.21
C TYR A 260 -4.11 -3.51 -13.20
N SER A 261 -3.99 -2.17 -13.16
CA SER A 261 -4.62 -1.28 -14.14
C SER A 261 -3.63 -0.85 -15.21
N LYS A 262 -4.01 -0.91 -16.51
CA LYS A 262 -3.15 -0.46 -17.63
C LYS A 262 -2.78 1.02 -17.55
N THR A 263 -3.58 1.84 -16.86
CA THR A 263 -3.32 3.28 -16.68
C THR A 263 -2.50 3.61 -15.44
N ASP A 264 -2.38 2.65 -14.50
CA ASP A 264 -1.56 2.74 -13.31
C ASP A 264 -1.08 1.33 -12.95
N ASN A 265 0.09 0.95 -13.45
CA ASN A 265 0.61 -0.40 -13.34
C ASN A 265 0.87 -0.84 -11.88
N ASP A 266 1.03 0.10 -10.97
CA ASP A 266 1.27 -0.18 -9.55
C ASP A 266 -0.03 -0.36 -8.76
N ALA A 267 -1.16 0.13 -9.30
CA ALA A 267 -2.46 -0.01 -8.64
C ALA A 267 -3.06 -1.40 -8.85
N THR A 268 -3.53 -2.00 -7.77
CA THR A 268 -4.20 -3.31 -7.77
C THR A 268 -5.71 -3.14 -7.65
N PHE A 269 -6.49 -3.98 -8.34
CA PHE A 269 -7.95 -3.98 -8.19
C PHE A 269 -8.34 -4.59 -6.86
N MET A 270 -9.00 -3.81 -6.02
CA MET A 270 -9.43 -4.20 -4.69
C MET A 270 -10.84 -3.70 -4.37
N ARG A 271 -11.54 -4.43 -3.52
CA ARG A 271 -12.86 -4.01 -3.04
C ARG A 271 -12.69 -2.87 -2.05
N MET A 272 -13.31 -1.71 -2.35
CA MET A 272 -13.28 -0.54 -1.48
C MET A 272 -14.21 -0.73 -0.27
N LYS A 273 -13.80 -0.18 0.90
CA LYS A 273 -14.68 -0.17 2.10
C LYS A 273 -15.93 0.71 1.87
N GLU A 274 -15.78 1.76 1.08
CA GLU A 274 -16.82 2.77 0.78
C GLU A 274 -17.56 2.43 -0.53
N ASP A 275 -18.17 1.25 -0.58
CA ASP A 275 -19.05 0.88 -1.68
C ASP A 275 -20.48 1.28 -1.32
N ALA A 276 -20.87 2.50 -1.69
CA ALA A 276 -22.20 3.06 -1.41
C ALA A 276 -23.34 2.20 -2.01
N MET A 277 -23.08 1.51 -3.11
CA MET A 277 -24.05 0.64 -3.76
C MET A 277 -24.04 -0.79 -3.22
N ARG A 278 -23.10 -1.15 -2.37
CA ARG A 278 -22.91 -2.49 -1.78
C ARG A 278 -22.88 -3.64 -2.80
N ASN A 279 -22.51 -3.33 -4.04
CA ASN A 279 -22.47 -4.30 -5.15
C ASN A 279 -21.13 -5.06 -5.25
N GLY A 280 -20.20 -4.82 -4.35
CA GLY A 280 -18.89 -5.47 -4.32
C GLY A 280 -17.94 -5.03 -5.44
N GLN A 281 -18.19 -3.87 -6.06
CA GLN A 281 -17.38 -3.35 -7.15
C GLN A 281 -15.91 -3.21 -6.73
N THR A 282 -15.02 -3.79 -7.54
CA THR A 282 -13.58 -3.60 -7.39
C THR A 282 -13.13 -2.36 -8.17
N LYS A 283 -12.20 -1.60 -7.58
CA LYS A 283 -11.57 -0.44 -8.21
C LYS A 283 -10.05 -0.53 -8.07
N PRO A 284 -9.30 0.06 -9.02
CA PRO A 284 -7.85 0.15 -8.87
C PRO A 284 -7.51 1.05 -7.69
N GLY A 285 -6.62 0.62 -6.84
CA GLY A 285 -6.24 1.36 -5.63
C GLY A 285 -4.99 0.83 -4.98
N TYR A 286 -4.65 1.47 -3.88
CA TYR A 286 -3.55 1.11 -3.00
C TYR A 286 -4.09 0.85 -1.60
N ASN A 287 -3.50 -0.11 -0.92
CA ASN A 287 -3.70 -0.31 0.50
C ASN A 287 -2.71 0.60 1.24
N LEU A 288 -3.23 1.69 1.79
CA LEU A 288 -2.47 2.63 2.60
C LEU A 288 -2.48 2.14 4.05
N GLN A 289 -1.32 1.80 4.56
CA GLN A 289 -1.10 1.53 5.97
C GLN A 289 -0.64 2.81 6.65
N ILE A 290 -1.18 3.12 7.82
CA ILE A 290 -0.71 4.22 8.66
C ILE A 290 -0.42 3.74 10.07
N GLY A 291 0.64 4.29 10.67
CA GLY A 291 0.88 4.27 12.09
C GLY A 291 0.43 5.59 12.72
N THR A 292 -0.14 5.53 13.90
CA THR A 292 -0.61 6.72 14.60
C THR A 292 -0.20 6.72 16.07
N GLY A 293 0.06 7.92 16.60
CA GLY A 293 0.26 8.18 18.01
C GLY A 293 -0.40 9.53 18.38
N ASN A 294 -1.30 9.54 19.37
CA ASN A 294 -2.12 10.71 19.71
C ASN A 294 -2.88 11.29 18.50
N GLN A 295 -3.29 10.41 17.56
CA GLN A 295 -3.96 10.75 16.29
C GLN A 295 -3.10 11.60 15.32
N PHE A 296 -1.78 11.65 15.50
CA PHE A 296 -0.85 12.10 14.48
C PHE A 296 -0.40 10.91 13.64
N ILE A 297 -0.10 11.15 12.38
CA ILE A 297 0.50 10.14 11.50
C ILE A 297 1.98 10.05 11.84
N THR A 298 2.41 8.91 12.35
CA THR A 298 3.80 8.62 12.72
C THR A 298 4.57 7.96 11.60
N ASP A 299 3.93 7.04 10.87
CA ASP A 299 4.48 6.44 9.66
C ASP A 299 3.36 6.07 8.68
N PHE A 300 3.72 5.84 7.43
CA PHE A 300 2.81 5.35 6.42
C PHE A 300 3.55 4.58 5.33
N ALA A 301 2.84 3.62 4.72
CA ALA A 301 3.34 2.84 3.60
C ALA A 301 2.22 2.47 2.62
N LEU A 302 2.57 2.32 1.35
CA LEU A 302 1.66 1.95 0.28
C LEU A 302 1.93 0.52 -0.17
N PHE A 303 0.90 -0.32 -0.13
CA PHE A 303 0.99 -1.71 -0.53
C PHE A 303 0.03 -2.03 -1.69
N PRO A 304 0.45 -2.89 -2.61
CA PRO A 304 -0.42 -3.40 -3.66
C PRO A 304 -1.35 -4.52 -3.14
N ASN A 305 -1.11 -5.06 -1.95
CA ASN A 305 -1.83 -6.18 -1.37
C ASN A 305 -3.20 -5.73 -0.85
N PRO A 306 -4.32 -6.37 -1.29
CA PRO A 306 -5.66 -6.03 -0.79
C PRO A 306 -5.91 -6.39 0.67
N THR A 307 -5.06 -7.23 1.27
CA THR A 307 -5.16 -7.74 2.66
C THR A 307 -3.99 -7.22 3.50
N ASP A 308 -4.23 -7.09 4.80
CA ASP A 308 -3.29 -6.45 5.73
C ASP A 308 -2.25 -7.42 6.32
N THR A 309 -2.47 -8.74 6.20
CA THR A 309 -1.62 -9.76 6.82
C THR A 309 -0.14 -9.67 6.41
N LEU A 310 0.11 -9.35 5.14
CA LEU A 310 1.47 -9.27 4.58
C LEU A 310 2.09 -7.87 4.69
N THR A 311 1.38 -6.90 5.26
CA THR A 311 1.84 -5.50 5.28
C THR A 311 2.51 -5.10 6.58
N LEU A 312 2.29 -5.84 7.68
CA LEU A 312 2.77 -5.45 9.01
C LEU A 312 4.30 -5.43 9.11
N ILE A 313 4.96 -6.52 8.74
CA ILE A 313 6.42 -6.62 8.84
C ILE A 313 7.12 -5.56 7.99
N PRO A 314 6.79 -5.39 6.68
CA PRO A 314 7.37 -4.32 5.88
C PRO A 314 7.07 -2.91 6.42
N PHE A 315 5.91 -2.72 7.05
CA PHE A 315 5.56 -1.45 7.71
C PHE A 315 6.45 -1.18 8.92
N LEU A 316 6.62 -2.17 9.81
CA LEU A 316 7.50 -2.04 10.98
C LEU A 316 8.98 -1.87 10.60
N GLN A 317 9.41 -2.47 9.50
CA GLN A 317 10.74 -2.25 8.92
C GLN A 317 10.90 -0.83 8.40
N SER A 318 9.86 -0.26 7.75
CA SER A 318 9.83 1.15 7.33
C SER A 318 9.97 2.08 8.53
N PHE A 319 9.21 1.81 9.60
CA PHE A 319 9.29 2.56 10.85
C PHE A 319 10.70 2.49 11.46
N SER A 320 11.28 1.30 11.52
CA SER A 320 12.65 1.13 12.04
C SER A 320 13.69 1.87 11.19
N SER A 321 13.59 1.80 9.87
CA SER A 321 14.48 2.53 8.96
C SER A 321 14.35 4.04 9.08
N ARG A 322 13.17 4.53 9.49
CA ARG A 322 12.89 5.97 9.64
C ARG A 322 13.41 6.54 10.96
N TYR A 323 13.32 5.77 12.05
CA TYR A 323 13.58 6.26 13.41
C TYR A 323 14.72 5.55 14.12
N ASP A 324 15.46 4.66 13.43
CA ASP A 324 16.54 3.81 13.96
C ASP A 324 16.13 2.99 15.19
N ARG A 325 14.83 2.73 15.33
CA ARG A 325 14.25 1.92 16.41
C ARG A 325 12.90 1.35 16.02
N LEU A 326 12.50 0.28 16.70
CA LEU A 326 11.14 -0.25 16.65
C LEU A 326 10.29 0.34 17.79
N ALA A 327 8.97 0.40 17.57
CA ALA A 327 8.04 0.70 18.65
C ALA A 327 8.04 -0.44 19.68
N HIS A 328 7.97 -0.12 20.97
CA HIS A 328 7.87 -1.12 22.03
C HIS A 328 6.51 -1.85 21.97
N THR A 329 5.46 -1.11 21.73
CA THR A 329 4.08 -1.62 21.72
C THR A 329 3.43 -1.43 20.36
N VAL A 330 2.88 -2.51 19.81
CA VAL A 330 2.14 -2.52 18.54
C VAL A 330 0.70 -2.90 18.78
N VAL A 331 -0.22 -2.03 18.36
CA VAL A 331 -1.67 -2.23 18.48
C VAL A 331 -2.29 -2.29 17.10
N ALA A 332 -2.85 -3.44 16.72
CA ALA A 332 -3.43 -3.62 15.39
C ALA A 332 -4.66 -4.53 15.41
N ASP A 333 -5.39 -4.59 14.27
CA ASP A 333 -6.60 -5.39 14.14
C ASP A 333 -6.31 -6.87 13.83
N SER A 334 -7.36 -7.67 13.81
CA SER A 334 -7.29 -9.11 13.53
C SER A 334 -6.78 -9.46 12.12
N GLY A 335 -6.82 -8.51 11.18
CA GLY A 335 -6.22 -8.65 9.86
C GLY A 335 -4.71 -8.89 9.88
N TYR A 336 -4.03 -8.49 10.96
CA TYR A 336 -2.58 -8.63 11.16
C TYR A 336 -2.19 -9.85 12.00
N GLY A 337 -3.15 -10.59 12.57
CA GLY A 337 -2.92 -11.69 13.50
C GLY A 337 -2.48 -12.99 12.82
N SER A 338 -1.26 -13.04 12.29
CA SER A 338 -0.62 -14.22 11.71
C SER A 338 0.53 -14.75 12.55
N GLU A 339 0.91 -16.03 12.37
CA GLU A 339 2.07 -16.63 13.06
C GLU A 339 3.35 -15.85 12.80
N GLU A 340 3.58 -15.51 11.54
CA GLU A 340 4.75 -14.77 11.07
C GLU A 340 4.86 -13.40 11.72
N ASN A 341 3.75 -12.64 11.78
CA ASN A 341 3.71 -11.32 12.40
C ASN A 341 3.94 -11.39 13.92
N TYR A 342 3.29 -12.33 14.62
CA TYR A 342 3.52 -12.52 16.05
C TYR A 342 4.96 -12.95 16.36
N ARG A 343 5.52 -13.84 15.53
CA ARG A 343 6.91 -14.27 15.66
C ARG A 343 7.85 -13.08 15.50
N PHE A 344 7.69 -12.29 14.45
CA PHE A 344 8.51 -11.10 14.22
C PHE A 344 8.49 -10.14 15.41
N MET A 345 7.29 -9.81 15.91
CA MET A 345 7.15 -8.93 17.07
C MET A 345 7.80 -9.53 18.32
N SER A 346 7.63 -10.82 18.57
CA SER A 346 8.22 -11.51 19.73
C SER A 346 9.74 -11.57 19.66
N GLU A 347 10.32 -11.84 18.49
CA GLU A 347 11.79 -11.88 18.28
C GLU A 347 12.44 -10.51 18.43
N ASN A 348 11.70 -9.43 18.18
CA ASN A 348 12.16 -8.06 18.36
C ASN A 348 11.75 -7.43 19.71
N GLY A 349 11.27 -8.21 20.66
CA GLY A 349 10.94 -7.74 22.00
C GLY A 349 9.74 -6.79 22.08
N MET A 350 8.86 -6.82 21.08
CA MET A 350 7.69 -5.94 21.00
C MET A 350 6.48 -6.56 21.73
N GLU A 351 5.70 -5.73 22.40
CA GLU A 351 4.41 -6.13 22.96
C GLU A 351 3.32 -6.08 21.87
N ALA A 352 2.74 -7.24 21.58
CA ALA A 352 1.78 -7.40 20.47
C ALA A 352 0.33 -7.36 20.95
N TYR A 353 -0.25 -6.17 21.05
CA TYR A 353 -1.71 -6.00 21.26
C TYR A 353 -2.47 -6.16 19.96
N VAL A 354 -2.16 -7.21 19.23
CA VAL A 354 -2.75 -7.54 17.92
C VAL A 354 -3.84 -8.58 18.11
N LYS A 355 -5.05 -8.27 17.66
CA LYS A 355 -6.16 -9.21 17.74
C LYS A 355 -5.95 -10.37 16.77
N TYR A 356 -6.49 -11.53 17.10
CA TYR A 356 -6.59 -12.69 16.20
C TYR A 356 -8.03 -12.94 15.78
N ASN A 357 -8.20 -13.71 14.73
CA ASN A 357 -9.54 -14.12 14.28
C ASN A 357 -10.31 -14.78 15.43
N TYR A 358 -11.58 -14.44 15.59
CA TYR A 358 -12.48 -14.87 16.66
C TYR A 358 -12.28 -14.21 18.04
N PHE A 359 -11.21 -13.44 18.29
CA PHE A 359 -11.00 -12.79 19.59
C PHE A 359 -12.26 -12.08 20.12
N HIS A 360 -12.92 -11.25 19.29
CA HIS A 360 -14.15 -10.56 19.69
C HIS A 360 -15.34 -11.49 19.95
N MET A 361 -15.41 -12.62 19.24
CA MET A 361 -16.46 -13.61 19.47
C MET A 361 -16.25 -14.34 20.78
N GLU A 362 -15.02 -14.66 21.12
CA GLU A 362 -14.65 -15.32 22.38
C GLU A 362 -14.97 -14.46 23.63
N GLN A 363 -14.98 -13.13 23.48
CA GLN A 363 -15.31 -12.18 24.56
C GLN A 363 -16.83 -12.06 24.83
N ARG A 364 -17.68 -12.64 23.99
CA ARG A 364 -19.14 -12.54 24.18
C ARG A 364 -19.59 -13.47 25.31
N PRO A 365 -20.42 -13.01 26.28
CA PRO A 365 -20.87 -13.84 27.42
C PRO A 365 -21.55 -15.16 27.02
N ARG A 366 -22.17 -15.20 25.83
CA ARG A 366 -22.88 -16.39 25.30
C ARG A 366 -22.07 -17.19 24.29
N PHE A 367 -20.79 -16.86 24.13
CA PHE A 367 -19.94 -17.62 23.19
C PHE A 367 -19.70 -19.04 23.70
N LYS A 368 -20.03 -20.00 22.86
CA LYS A 368 -19.68 -21.40 23.08
C LYS A 368 -18.75 -21.85 21.95
N PRO A 369 -17.53 -22.28 22.26
CA PRO A 369 -16.63 -22.79 21.24
C PRO A 369 -17.25 -24.01 20.58
N ASP A 370 -17.14 -24.08 19.25
CA ASP A 370 -17.60 -25.26 18.49
C ASP A 370 -16.70 -26.46 18.86
N PRO A 371 -17.28 -27.51 19.50
CA PRO A 371 -16.51 -28.66 19.96
C PRO A 371 -15.89 -29.48 18.80
N PHE A 372 -16.36 -29.26 17.56
CA PHE A 372 -15.86 -29.97 16.39
C PHE A 372 -14.73 -29.25 15.65
N LYS A 373 -14.39 -28.02 16.02
CA LYS A 373 -13.22 -27.35 15.47
C LYS A 373 -11.94 -27.88 16.11
N ALA A 374 -10.94 -28.21 15.28
CA ALA A 374 -9.66 -28.76 15.71
C ALA A 374 -8.95 -27.89 16.76
N GLU A 375 -9.03 -26.56 16.60
CA GLU A 375 -8.43 -25.58 17.53
C GLU A 375 -9.00 -25.65 18.96
N ASN A 376 -10.22 -26.19 19.14
CA ASN A 376 -10.89 -26.32 20.42
C ASN A 376 -10.70 -27.70 21.08
N PHE A 377 -9.97 -28.61 20.42
CA PHE A 377 -9.69 -29.92 21.01
C PHE A 377 -8.71 -29.78 22.18
N TYR A 378 -8.93 -30.56 23.23
CA TYR A 378 -7.98 -30.68 24.32
C TYR A 378 -6.65 -31.24 23.77
N TYR A 379 -5.56 -30.60 24.12
CA TYR A 379 -4.21 -30.99 23.76
C TYR A 379 -3.39 -31.21 25.01
N ASN A 380 -2.79 -32.38 25.15
CA ASN A 380 -1.82 -32.69 26.18
C ASN A 380 -0.41 -32.45 25.64
N GLU A 381 0.31 -31.49 26.20
CA GLU A 381 1.64 -31.10 25.73
C GLU A 381 2.72 -32.12 26.13
N GLU A 382 2.60 -32.76 27.32
CA GLU A 382 3.59 -33.73 27.82
C GLU A 382 3.61 -35.01 26.98
N GLN A 383 2.43 -35.53 26.62
CA GLN A 383 2.29 -36.77 25.86
C GLN A 383 2.00 -36.57 24.38
N ASP A 384 1.98 -35.35 23.90
CA ASP A 384 1.76 -34.94 22.50
C ASP A 384 0.58 -35.64 21.81
N PHE A 385 -0.61 -35.50 22.40
CA PHE A 385 -1.85 -36.01 21.83
C PHE A 385 -3.02 -35.05 22.01
N CYS A 386 -4.03 -35.20 21.15
CA CYS A 386 -5.30 -34.49 21.27
C CYS A 386 -6.42 -35.44 21.68
N ILE A 387 -7.49 -34.89 22.29
CA ILE A 387 -8.73 -35.62 22.58
C ILE A 387 -9.83 -35.10 21.66
N CYS A 388 -10.46 -36.01 20.91
CA CYS A 388 -11.59 -35.66 20.06
C CYS A 388 -12.89 -35.43 20.89
N PRO A 389 -13.94 -34.79 20.34
CA PRO A 389 -15.19 -34.52 21.05
C PRO A 389 -15.89 -35.78 21.65
N MET A 390 -15.52 -36.99 21.21
CA MET A 390 -16.01 -38.24 21.75
C MET A 390 -15.10 -38.85 22.85
N GLY A 391 -14.06 -38.13 23.28
CA GLY A 391 -13.13 -38.60 24.29
C GLY A 391 -12.00 -39.50 23.77
N GLN A 392 -11.91 -39.76 22.47
CA GLN A 392 -10.83 -40.58 21.91
C GLN A 392 -9.52 -39.84 21.82
N LYS A 393 -8.43 -40.53 22.18
CA LYS A 393 -7.05 -40.05 21.98
C LYS A 393 -6.74 -40.04 20.47
N MET A 394 -6.23 -38.91 19.99
CA MET A 394 -5.72 -38.71 18.63
C MET A 394 -4.20 -38.65 18.70
N GLN A 395 -3.54 -39.58 18.04
CA GLN A 395 -2.08 -39.70 18.07
C GLN A 395 -1.44 -38.84 16.99
N ARG A 396 -0.25 -38.32 17.29
CA ARG A 396 0.56 -37.61 16.31
C ARG A 396 1.02 -38.55 15.20
N ILE A 397 0.82 -38.16 13.96
CA ILE A 397 1.20 -38.93 12.76
C ILE A 397 2.27 -38.25 11.92
N GLY A 398 2.70 -37.04 12.29
CA GLY A 398 3.73 -36.30 11.59
C GLY A 398 3.52 -34.79 11.63
N THR A 399 4.30 -34.08 10.85
CA THR A 399 4.23 -32.62 10.68
C THR A 399 4.05 -32.29 9.21
N ARG A 400 3.25 -31.27 8.93
CA ARG A 400 3.09 -30.72 7.60
C ARG A 400 3.66 -29.31 7.57
N HIS A 401 4.58 -29.07 6.66
CA HIS A 401 5.10 -27.74 6.38
C HIS A 401 4.21 -27.05 5.34
N VAL A 402 3.71 -25.87 5.66
CA VAL A 402 2.88 -25.06 4.78
C VAL A 402 3.58 -23.75 4.50
N LYS A 403 3.93 -23.50 3.25
CA LYS A 403 4.53 -22.24 2.81
C LYS A 403 3.42 -21.21 2.60
N THR A 404 3.52 -20.06 3.25
CA THR A 404 2.60 -18.93 3.08
C THR A 404 2.95 -18.14 1.81
N ALA A 405 2.09 -17.20 1.44
CA ALA A 405 2.35 -16.31 0.30
C ALA A 405 3.58 -15.40 0.49
N SER A 406 4.00 -15.14 1.73
CA SER A 406 5.25 -14.43 2.05
C SER A 406 6.51 -15.28 1.94
N GLY A 407 6.36 -16.60 1.72
CA GLY A 407 7.46 -17.56 1.76
C GLY A 407 7.75 -18.13 3.14
N TYR A 408 7.07 -17.66 4.19
CA TYR A 408 7.18 -18.19 5.55
C TYR A 408 6.71 -19.64 5.62
N VAL A 409 7.48 -20.49 6.31
CA VAL A 409 7.14 -21.91 6.48
C VAL A 409 6.52 -22.11 7.87
N SER A 410 5.23 -22.38 7.87
CA SER A 410 4.45 -22.73 9.05
C SER A 410 4.45 -24.24 9.28
N GLU A 411 4.60 -24.69 10.52
CA GLU A 411 4.63 -26.09 10.90
C GLU A 411 3.33 -26.48 11.59
N ASN A 412 2.59 -27.39 10.94
CA ASN A 412 1.34 -27.92 11.46
C ASN A 412 1.52 -29.37 11.90
N ALA A 413 1.40 -29.64 13.19
CA ALA A 413 1.38 -31.00 13.72
C ALA A 413 0.07 -31.70 13.30
N ARG A 414 0.18 -32.91 12.81
CA ARG A 414 -0.96 -33.73 12.35
C ARG A 414 -1.28 -34.81 13.37
N TYR A 415 -2.56 -34.86 13.77
CA TYR A 415 -3.08 -35.86 14.70
C TYR A 415 -4.21 -36.66 14.06
N ARG A 416 -4.23 -37.98 14.29
CA ARG A 416 -5.22 -38.86 13.72
C ARG A 416 -5.97 -39.62 14.82
N ALA A 417 -7.29 -39.67 14.71
CA ALA A 417 -8.13 -40.47 15.60
C ALA A 417 -7.89 -41.96 15.36
N ILE A 418 -8.01 -42.76 16.40
CA ILE A 418 -7.77 -44.20 16.35
C ILE A 418 -8.92 -44.88 15.58
N ARG A 419 -10.18 -44.58 15.92
CA ARG A 419 -11.36 -45.20 15.30
C ARG A 419 -12.51 -44.18 15.19
N CYS A 420 -12.96 -43.90 14.00
CA CYS A 420 -14.14 -43.08 13.72
C CYS A 420 -15.34 -43.87 13.16
N GLU A 421 -15.16 -45.14 12.91
CA GLU A 421 -16.22 -46.04 12.47
C GLU A 421 -17.15 -46.34 13.65
N GLY A 422 -18.47 -46.29 13.44
CA GLY A 422 -19.48 -46.45 14.49
C GLY A 422 -19.58 -45.28 15.48
N CYS A 423 -18.84 -44.19 15.30
CA CYS A 423 -18.89 -43.03 16.19
C CYS A 423 -20.24 -42.28 16.06
N PRO A 424 -21.03 -42.11 17.15
CA PRO A 424 -22.32 -41.42 17.08
C PRO A 424 -22.22 -39.95 16.68
N LEU A 425 -21.08 -39.31 16.90
CA LEU A 425 -20.84 -37.92 16.52
C LEU A 425 -20.29 -37.74 15.11
N ARG A 426 -20.08 -38.87 14.37
CA ARG A 426 -19.38 -38.81 13.08
C ARG A 426 -20.00 -37.82 12.09
N CYS A 427 -21.33 -37.87 11.90
CA CYS A 427 -22.04 -37.02 10.93
C CYS A 427 -21.84 -35.51 11.19
N ARG A 428 -21.67 -35.14 12.47
CA ARG A 428 -21.43 -33.74 12.89
C ARG A 428 -19.93 -33.40 12.89
N CYS A 429 -19.07 -34.39 13.15
CA CYS A 429 -17.65 -34.19 13.37
C CYS A 429 -16.83 -34.24 12.07
N PHE A 430 -17.12 -35.22 11.19
CA PHE A 430 -16.27 -35.49 10.03
C PHE A 430 -17.01 -36.24 8.93
N LYS A 431 -17.05 -35.66 7.73
CA LYS A 431 -17.82 -36.24 6.59
C LYS A 431 -17.00 -37.13 5.66
N ALA A 432 -15.66 -37.04 5.64
CA ALA A 432 -14.82 -37.81 4.75
C ALA A 432 -14.67 -39.27 5.20
N LYS A 433 -14.23 -40.16 4.30
CA LYS A 433 -13.96 -41.59 4.59
C LYS A 433 -12.76 -41.74 5.53
N GLY A 434 -12.74 -42.80 6.33
CA GLY A 434 -11.65 -43.15 7.25
C GLY A 434 -11.66 -42.38 8.58
N ASN A 435 -10.53 -42.35 9.27
CA ASN A 435 -10.38 -41.71 10.57
C ASN A 435 -10.04 -40.21 10.42
N ARG A 436 -10.63 -39.40 11.27
CA ARG A 436 -10.40 -37.95 11.23
C ARG A 436 -8.95 -37.62 11.50
N THR A 437 -8.36 -36.83 10.62
CA THR A 437 -7.05 -36.18 10.82
C THR A 437 -7.25 -34.68 11.00
N ILE A 438 -6.57 -34.10 11.97
CA ILE A 438 -6.56 -32.66 12.24
C ILE A 438 -5.14 -32.13 12.11
N GLU A 439 -5.03 -30.84 11.81
CA GLU A 439 -3.76 -30.10 11.80
C GLU A 439 -3.84 -29.01 12.86
N LEU A 440 -2.81 -28.92 13.71
CA LEU A 440 -2.69 -27.91 14.74
C LEU A 440 -1.35 -27.20 14.62
N ASN A 441 -1.41 -25.89 14.66
CA ASN A 441 -0.24 -25.03 14.75
C ASN A 441 -0.01 -24.63 16.20
N HIS A 442 0.90 -25.30 16.87
CA HIS A 442 1.18 -25.07 18.29
C HIS A 442 1.87 -23.72 18.55
N ARG A 443 2.73 -23.27 17.62
CA ARG A 443 3.38 -21.94 17.75
C ARG A 443 2.35 -20.82 17.68
N LEU A 444 1.48 -20.86 16.67
CA LEU A 444 0.41 -19.87 16.55
C LEU A 444 -0.54 -19.92 17.76
N ARG A 445 -0.82 -21.11 18.31
CA ARG A 445 -1.65 -21.27 19.52
C ARG A 445 -1.02 -20.58 20.73
N LYS A 446 0.30 -20.76 20.95
CA LYS A 446 1.05 -20.07 22.03
C LYS A 446 1.04 -18.55 21.84
N TYR A 447 1.23 -18.07 20.61
CA TYR A 447 1.14 -16.63 20.31
C TYR A 447 -0.26 -16.07 20.55
N LYS A 448 -1.31 -16.78 20.12
CA LYS A 448 -2.70 -16.37 20.39
C LYS A 448 -3.01 -16.31 21.88
N GLN A 449 -2.51 -17.26 22.65
CA GLN A 449 -2.67 -17.27 24.11
C GLN A 449 -1.99 -16.05 24.74
N LYS A 450 -0.72 -15.79 24.41
CA LYS A 450 0.00 -14.60 24.87
C LYS A 450 -0.71 -13.29 24.46
N ALA A 451 -1.16 -13.21 23.21
CA ALA A 451 -1.92 -12.05 22.73
C ALA A 451 -3.25 -11.88 23.48
N LYS A 452 -3.93 -12.98 23.82
CA LYS A 452 -5.17 -12.95 24.62
C LYS A 452 -4.91 -12.39 26.02
N GLU A 453 -3.84 -12.84 26.67
CA GLU A 453 -3.44 -12.35 28.00
C GLU A 453 -3.14 -10.85 27.96
N LEU A 454 -2.34 -10.39 27.01
CA LEU A 454 -2.07 -8.97 26.80
C LEU A 454 -3.35 -8.17 26.52
N LEU A 455 -4.20 -8.60 25.58
CA LEU A 455 -5.42 -7.91 25.21
C LEU A 455 -6.49 -7.85 26.32
N CYS A 456 -6.45 -8.81 27.26
CA CYS A 456 -7.37 -8.85 28.41
C CYS A 456 -6.80 -8.18 29.66
N SER A 457 -5.55 -7.76 29.68
CA SER A 457 -4.95 -6.98 30.75
C SER A 457 -5.59 -5.58 30.84
N GLU A 458 -5.37 -4.89 31.96
CA GLU A 458 -5.85 -3.50 32.14
C GLU A 458 -5.30 -2.57 31.07
N GLU A 459 -4.03 -2.72 30.73
CA GLU A 459 -3.38 -1.96 29.67
C GLU A 459 -3.93 -2.34 28.27
N GLY A 460 -4.16 -3.64 28.03
CA GLY A 460 -4.81 -4.13 26.82
C GLY A 460 -6.21 -3.58 26.60
N LEU A 461 -6.98 -3.39 27.66
CA LEU A 461 -8.30 -2.75 27.59
C LEU A 461 -8.18 -1.28 27.18
N LYS A 462 -7.20 -0.54 27.73
CA LYS A 462 -6.90 0.85 27.32
C LYS A 462 -6.51 0.92 25.85
N HIS A 463 -5.58 0.07 25.39
CA HIS A 463 -5.14 0.03 23.98
C HIS A 463 -6.28 -0.35 23.02
N ARG A 464 -7.15 -1.29 23.42
CA ARG A 464 -8.33 -1.66 22.61
C ARG A 464 -9.32 -0.51 22.45
N GLY A 465 -9.55 0.27 23.51
CA GLY A 465 -10.38 1.49 23.46
C GLY A 465 -9.73 2.57 22.61
N GLN A 466 -8.46 2.80 22.83
CA GLN A 466 -7.70 3.84 22.14
C GLN A 466 -7.58 3.56 20.63
N ARG A 467 -7.46 2.27 20.21
CA ARG A 467 -7.39 1.91 18.80
C ARG A 467 -8.57 2.43 17.95
N CYS A 468 -9.78 2.45 18.50
CA CYS A 468 -10.95 2.99 17.80
C CYS A 468 -10.85 4.51 17.58
N ILE A 469 -10.07 5.19 18.42
CA ILE A 469 -9.91 6.65 18.38
C ILE A 469 -8.70 7.04 17.54
N GLU A 470 -7.62 6.24 17.56
CA GLU A 470 -6.36 6.56 16.92
C GLU A 470 -6.44 6.51 15.38
N PRO A 471 -6.35 5.36 14.70
CA PRO A 471 -6.31 5.34 13.24
C PRO A 471 -7.67 5.64 12.61
N GLU A 472 -8.79 5.23 13.24
CA GLU A 472 -10.12 5.42 12.64
C GLU A 472 -10.49 6.91 12.55
N SER A 473 -10.16 7.71 13.57
CA SER A 473 -10.40 9.16 13.52
C SER A 473 -9.51 9.84 12.47
N VAL A 474 -8.25 9.40 12.33
CA VAL A 474 -7.36 9.91 11.29
C VAL A 474 -7.91 9.61 9.90
N PHE A 475 -8.38 8.39 9.65
CA PHE A 475 -9.04 8.05 8.39
C PHE A 475 -10.32 8.84 8.16
N GLY A 476 -11.11 9.05 9.20
CA GLY A 476 -12.31 9.88 9.14
C GLY A 476 -12.00 11.33 8.75
N GLN A 477 -11.01 11.94 9.39
CA GLN A 477 -10.57 13.30 9.07
C GLN A 477 -9.98 13.37 7.65
N MET A 478 -9.12 12.44 7.28
CA MET A 478 -8.50 12.37 5.95
C MET A 478 -9.56 12.29 4.85
N LYS A 479 -10.50 11.34 4.96
CA LYS A 479 -11.46 11.05 3.91
C LYS A 479 -12.62 12.03 3.87
N ASN A 480 -13.17 12.42 5.02
CA ASN A 480 -14.37 13.24 5.10
C ASN A 480 -14.05 14.74 5.21
N ASN A 481 -13.25 15.15 6.20
CA ASN A 481 -13.00 16.57 6.45
C ASN A 481 -12.00 17.15 5.45
N MET A 482 -10.98 16.35 5.08
CA MET A 482 -9.96 16.78 4.11
C MET A 482 -10.24 16.29 2.68
N ASN A 483 -11.32 15.53 2.47
CA ASN A 483 -11.73 15.02 1.15
C ASN A 483 -10.63 14.32 0.35
N TYR A 484 -9.74 13.59 1.06
CA TYR A 484 -8.64 12.83 0.47
C TYR A 484 -9.05 11.37 0.26
N LYS A 485 -10.04 11.14 -0.65
CA LYS A 485 -10.65 9.83 -0.93
C LYS A 485 -10.03 9.11 -2.11
N ARG A 486 -9.30 9.82 -2.95
CA ARG A 486 -8.73 9.33 -4.20
C ARG A 486 -7.38 9.97 -4.46
N PHE A 487 -6.40 9.16 -4.86
CA PHE A 487 -5.10 9.67 -5.28
C PHE A 487 -5.22 10.46 -6.60
N ARG A 488 -4.30 11.42 -6.78
CA ARG A 488 -4.30 12.34 -7.93
C ARG A 488 -3.15 12.10 -8.88
N HIS A 489 -2.27 11.16 -8.54
CA HIS A 489 -1.10 10.77 -9.30
C HIS A 489 -1.20 9.30 -9.74
N PHE A 490 -0.40 8.92 -10.73
CA PHE A 490 -0.19 7.57 -11.19
C PHE A 490 1.20 7.10 -10.76
N GLY A 491 1.32 5.82 -10.43
CA GLY A 491 2.55 5.18 -9.98
C GLY A 491 2.83 5.38 -8.50
N LYS A 492 3.35 4.34 -7.86
CA LYS A 492 3.58 4.27 -6.41
C LYS A 492 4.40 5.44 -5.87
N ASP A 493 5.49 5.82 -6.55
CA ASP A 493 6.40 6.87 -6.08
C ASP A 493 5.74 8.25 -6.03
N LYS A 494 4.93 8.59 -7.05
CA LYS A 494 4.23 9.87 -7.08
C LYS A 494 3.04 9.90 -6.12
N VAL A 495 2.40 8.76 -5.90
CA VAL A 495 1.35 8.61 -4.90
C VAL A 495 1.95 8.73 -3.50
N PHE A 496 3.11 8.13 -3.26
CA PHE A 496 3.85 8.24 -2.00
C PHE A 496 4.25 9.68 -1.71
N MET A 497 4.82 10.38 -2.69
CA MET A 497 5.15 11.82 -2.60
C MET A 497 3.91 12.65 -2.23
N ASP A 498 2.79 12.46 -2.93
CA ASP A 498 1.56 13.22 -2.69
C ASP A 498 1.03 12.98 -1.27
N PHE A 499 1.10 11.73 -0.81
CA PHE A 499 0.70 11.39 0.56
C PHE A 499 1.69 11.92 1.61
N SER A 500 2.99 12.02 1.32
CA SER A 500 3.97 12.66 2.21
C SER A 500 3.60 14.13 2.49
N PHE A 501 3.30 14.91 1.45
CA PHE A 501 2.80 16.28 1.62
C PHE A 501 1.52 16.33 2.46
N PHE A 502 0.60 15.38 2.19
CA PHE A 502 -0.64 15.27 2.95
C PHE A 502 -0.38 14.97 4.43
N ALA A 503 0.47 13.99 4.74
CA ALA A 503 0.76 13.58 6.11
C ALA A 503 1.42 14.69 6.93
N ILE A 504 2.37 15.43 6.33
CA ILE A 504 2.98 16.60 6.97
C ILE A 504 1.90 17.67 7.26
N ALA A 505 1.12 18.04 6.25
CA ALA A 505 0.06 19.04 6.38
C ALA A 505 -1.02 18.64 7.40
N PHE A 506 -1.40 17.35 7.42
CA PHE A 506 -2.32 16.77 8.40
C PHE A 506 -1.78 16.93 9.83
N ASN A 507 -0.51 16.58 10.04
CA ASN A 507 0.14 16.68 11.34
C ASN A 507 0.24 18.12 11.81
N ILE A 508 0.59 19.08 10.95
CA ILE A 508 0.61 20.50 11.28
C ILE A 508 -0.79 20.98 11.66
N LYS A 509 -1.80 20.65 10.86
CA LYS A 509 -3.20 21.02 11.14
C LYS A 509 -3.66 20.48 12.49
N LYS A 510 -3.31 19.24 12.80
CA LYS A 510 -3.63 18.61 14.08
C LYS A 510 -2.91 19.28 15.23
N MET A 511 -1.65 19.63 15.06
CA MET A 511 -0.85 20.36 16.05
C MET A 511 -1.49 21.70 16.37
N CYS A 512 -1.83 22.51 15.35
CA CYS A 512 -2.50 23.80 15.54
C CYS A 512 -3.81 23.64 16.32
N ALA A 513 -4.66 22.68 15.94
CA ALA A 513 -5.92 22.44 16.62
C ALA A 513 -5.74 22.01 18.10
N LYS A 514 -4.69 21.23 18.40
CA LYS A 514 -4.38 20.78 19.75
C LYS A 514 -3.87 21.94 20.62
N MET A 515 -2.94 22.75 20.09
CA MET A 515 -2.42 23.93 20.77
C MET A 515 -3.53 24.93 21.11
N THR A 516 -4.42 25.21 20.17
CA THR A 516 -5.58 26.09 20.41
C THR A 516 -6.49 25.55 21.51
N LYS A 517 -6.76 24.23 21.53
CA LYS A 517 -7.64 23.60 22.51
C LYS A 517 -7.03 23.59 23.92
N GLU A 518 -5.72 23.40 24.03
CA GLU A 518 -4.98 23.30 25.30
C GLU A 518 -4.55 24.68 25.82
N GLY A 519 -4.87 25.76 25.12
CA GLY A 519 -4.46 27.12 25.50
C GLY A 519 -2.93 27.31 25.53
N MET A 520 -2.22 26.45 24.79
CA MET A 520 -0.76 26.54 24.69
C MET A 520 -0.40 27.80 23.92
N ASP A 521 0.50 28.58 24.46
CA ASP A 521 1.05 29.71 23.75
C ASP A 521 1.64 29.28 22.41
N TRP A 522 1.20 29.91 21.34
CA TRP A 522 1.74 29.74 19.99
C TRP A 522 3.14 30.39 19.89
N LEU A 523 3.95 30.22 20.94
CA LEU A 523 5.32 30.74 20.99
C LEU A 523 6.13 30.07 19.88
N ILE A 524 6.21 30.76 18.77
CA ILE A 524 7.03 30.50 17.59
C ILE A 524 8.51 30.36 17.96
N ARG A 525 8.95 31.00 19.06
CA ARG A 525 10.34 30.99 19.57
C ARG A 525 10.94 29.58 19.78
N PRO A 526 10.23 28.55 20.30
CA PRO A 526 10.85 27.25 20.49
C PRO A 526 11.25 26.51 19.21
N PHE A 527 10.74 26.91 18.04
CA PHE A 527 11.11 26.28 16.78
C PHE A 527 12.45 26.76 16.22
N TYR A 528 12.88 27.98 16.57
CA TYR A 528 14.17 28.53 16.14
C TYR A 528 15.35 28.02 16.99
N GLU A 529 15.14 27.64 18.24
CA GLU A 529 16.21 27.19 19.15
C GLU A 529 16.66 25.73 18.94
N LEU A 530 15.84 24.88 18.28
CA LEU A 530 16.11 23.45 18.07
C LEU A 530 17.10 23.12 16.95
N THR A 531 17.45 24.09 16.11
CA THR A 531 18.47 23.90 15.07
C THR A 531 19.86 23.59 15.61
N VAL A 532 20.11 23.80 16.90
CA VAL A 532 21.43 23.60 17.53
C VAL A 532 21.55 22.20 18.18
N VAL A 533 20.46 21.55 18.56
CA VAL A 533 20.50 20.31 19.35
C VAL A 533 20.44 19.03 18.49
N LEU A 534 19.76 19.06 17.35
CA LEU A 534 19.63 17.87 16.49
C LEU A 534 20.83 17.57 15.56
N PHE A 535 21.83 18.46 15.54
CA PHE A 535 23.04 18.30 14.72
C PHE A 535 24.31 18.01 15.55
N ARG A 536 24.16 17.62 16.81
CA ARG A 536 25.29 17.23 17.70
C ARG A 536 25.22 15.78 18.16
N CYS A 537 24.44 14.92 17.49
CA CYS A 537 24.53 13.47 17.69
C CYS A 537 24.75 12.76 16.37
#